data_9ba43982b4fe8e4d4cd92cc480a20ea7
#
_entry.id   9ba43982b4fe8e4d4cd92cc480a20ea7
#
_cell.length_a   1.000
_cell.length_b   1.000
_cell.length_c   1.000
_cell.angle_alpha   90.00
_cell.angle_beta   90.00
_cell.angle_gamma   90.00
#
_symmetry.space_group_name_H-M   'P 1'
#
loop_
_entity.id
_entity.type
_entity.pdbx_description
1 polymer ?
#
loop_
_entity_poly.entity_id
_entity_poly.type
_entity_poly.pdbx_seq_one_letter_code
_entity_poly.pdbx_strand_id
1 'polypeptide(L)'
;SRAPVIFRNTPQWFVNIDKDLKDGKDEFGKTIRERALHSIDKLVEWVPQSGRNRLHSMISMRPDWVLSRQRAWGVPLTCFKKKGLKPDNEDFILKDKKLNERLVNILKEEGADAWFQEGAKERFLEGLYPPDEYEQVMDILDVWFDSGSTHAYVLRDRSDGKWPADLYLEGTDQHRGFFHSSLLQSCGTQGQAPYSGVLTHGFILDEKGFKMSKSLGNTVSPQQVIKQYGADILRLWVAQSDYTVDLRIGDEILKGVTDSYRKLRNTARFLLGNLGKYSGHDNVSYNELPDLEKYILHRVCEIDKKIKSSYQDY
;
A
#
# COMPACT_ATOMS: atom_id res chain seq x y z
N SER A 1 12.88 4.67 -23.49
CA SER A 1 13.02 5.25 -24.83
C SER A 1 12.89 6.77 -24.77
N ARG A 2 13.67 7.52 -25.54
CA ARG A 2 13.56 8.98 -25.68
C ARG A 2 12.84 9.37 -26.97
N ALA A 3 12.23 8.39 -27.66
CA ALA A 3 11.46 8.65 -28.88
C ALA A 3 10.17 9.42 -28.56
N PRO A 4 9.72 10.30 -29.45
CA PRO A 4 8.43 10.97 -29.29
C PRO A 4 7.28 9.97 -29.20
N VAL A 5 6.26 10.31 -28.42
CA VAL A 5 5.05 9.52 -28.28
C VAL A 5 3.90 10.20 -29.03
N ILE A 6 2.95 9.41 -29.50
CA ILE A 6 1.72 9.91 -30.14
C ILE A 6 0.51 9.50 -29.32
N PHE A 7 -0.56 10.29 -29.35
CA PHE A 7 -1.85 9.92 -28.83
C PHE A 7 -2.62 9.14 -29.91
N ARG A 8 -3.20 8.00 -29.51
CA ARG A 8 -4.01 7.15 -30.40
C ARG A 8 -5.27 6.73 -29.69
N ASN A 9 -6.42 6.93 -30.33
CA ASN A 9 -7.67 6.37 -29.87
C ASN A 9 -7.71 4.87 -30.14
N THR A 10 -7.94 4.10 -29.10
CA THR A 10 -8.17 2.66 -29.16
C THR A 10 -9.39 2.31 -28.31
N PRO A 11 -10.17 1.27 -28.64
CA PRO A 11 -11.20 0.75 -27.76
C PRO A 11 -10.61 0.41 -26.40
N GLN A 12 -11.30 0.78 -25.31
CA GLN A 12 -10.84 0.58 -23.95
C GLN A 12 -11.97 0.00 -23.07
N TRP A 13 -11.58 -0.71 -22.04
CA TRP A 13 -12.47 -1.20 -20.99
C TRP A 13 -12.39 -0.28 -19.78
N PHE A 14 -13.56 0.09 -19.26
CA PHE A 14 -13.68 1.02 -18.15
C PHE A 14 -14.48 0.40 -17.02
N VAL A 15 -14.12 0.71 -15.78
CA VAL A 15 -15.01 0.59 -14.63
C VAL A 15 -15.76 1.90 -14.49
N ASN A 16 -17.08 1.85 -14.67
CA ASN A 16 -17.96 3.00 -14.40
C ASN A 16 -18.12 3.14 -12.89
N ILE A 17 -17.46 4.17 -12.31
CA ILE A 17 -17.43 4.37 -10.86
C ILE A 17 -18.66 5.08 -10.30
N ASP A 18 -19.52 5.60 -11.16
CA ASP A 18 -20.76 6.31 -10.81
C ASP A 18 -22.03 5.47 -11.09
N LYS A 19 -21.88 4.25 -11.61
CA LYS A 19 -22.99 3.35 -11.84
C LYS A 19 -23.52 2.79 -10.51
N ASP A 20 -24.83 2.78 -10.33
CA ASP A 20 -25.50 2.05 -9.25
C ASP A 20 -25.21 0.55 -9.39
N LEU A 21 -24.54 -0.04 -8.38
CA LEU A 21 -24.06 -1.42 -8.42
C LEU A 21 -25.18 -2.44 -8.21
N LYS A 22 -26.28 -2.06 -7.55
CA LYS A 22 -27.42 -2.93 -7.24
C LYS A 22 -27.01 -4.27 -6.60
N ASP A 23 -25.97 -4.24 -5.77
CA ASP A 23 -25.33 -5.42 -5.18
C ASP A 23 -25.77 -5.70 -3.72
N GLY A 24 -26.70 -4.89 -3.20
CA GLY A 24 -27.23 -5.01 -1.84
C GLY A 24 -26.27 -4.54 -0.75
N LYS A 25 -25.17 -3.86 -1.09
CA LYS A 25 -24.18 -3.31 -0.14
C LYS A 25 -24.26 -1.79 -0.06
N ASP A 26 -25.45 -1.24 0.12
CA ASP A 26 -25.73 0.20 0.00
C ASP A 26 -25.45 1.00 1.28
N GLU A 27 -24.91 0.37 2.33
CA GLU A 27 -24.66 1.02 3.64
C GLU A 27 -23.85 2.32 3.52
N PHE A 28 -22.83 2.33 2.65
CA PHE A 28 -21.93 3.48 2.46
C PHE A 28 -22.08 4.17 1.10
N GLY A 29 -23.12 3.83 0.36
CA GLY A 29 -23.42 4.38 -0.96
C GLY A 29 -23.75 3.33 -2.00
N LYS A 30 -24.35 3.75 -3.11
CA LYS A 30 -24.77 2.88 -4.21
C LYS A 30 -23.73 2.73 -5.30
N THR A 31 -22.82 3.68 -5.39
CA THR A 31 -21.76 3.74 -6.41
C THR A 31 -20.38 3.52 -5.80
N ILE A 32 -19.40 3.12 -6.61
CA ILE A 32 -18.01 2.99 -6.14
C ILE A 32 -17.50 4.33 -5.59
N ARG A 33 -17.81 5.44 -6.27
CA ARG A 33 -17.38 6.78 -5.83
C ARG A 33 -17.97 7.15 -4.47
N GLU A 34 -19.26 6.98 -4.26
CA GLU A 34 -19.91 7.28 -2.98
C GLU A 34 -19.29 6.49 -1.84
N ARG A 35 -19.13 5.18 -2.01
CA ARG A 35 -18.49 4.28 -1.03
C ARG A 35 -17.05 4.67 -0.73
N ALA A 36 -16.30 5.04 -1.77
CA ALA A 36 -14.91 5.47 -1.62
C ALA A 36 -14.80 6.80 -0.86
N LEU A 37 -15.60 7.80 -1.20
CA LEU A 37 -15.62 9.08 -0.50
C LEU A 37 -16.08 8.92 0.95
N HIS A 38 -17.14 8.12 1.19
CA HIS A 38 -17.57 7.81 2.55
C HIS A 38 -16.46 7.13 3.36
N SER A 39 -15.79 6.14 2.78
CA SER A 39 -14.68 5.44 3.45
C SER A 39 -13.55 6.39 3.80
N ILE A 40 -13.13 7.25 2.86
CA ILE A 40 -12.06 8.25 3.09
C ILE A 40 -12.42 9.18 4.25
N ASP A 41 -13.68 9.58 4.34
CA ASP A 41 -14.13 10.64 5.25
C ASP A 41 -14.48 10.10 6.64
N LYS A 42 -14.93 8.86 6.75
CA LYS A 42 -15.59 8.35 7.95
C LYS A 42 -15.00 7.05 8.51
N LEU A 43 -14.35 6.23 7.67
CA LEU A 43 -13.93 4.89 8.07
C LEU A 43 -12.41 4.74 8.21
N VAL A 44 -11.64 5.65 7.61
CA VAL A 44 -10.18 5.53 7.53
C VAL A 44 -9.49 6.61 8.35
N GLU A 45 -8.55 6.19 9.18
CA GLU A 45 -7.63 7.06 9.90
C GLU A 45 -6.44 7.43 8.99
N TRP A 46 -6.05 8.71 9.00
CA TRP A 46 -5.01 9.24 8.09
C TRP A 46 -3.84 9.84 8.85
N VAL A 47 -2.64 9.34 8.58
CA VAL A 47 -1.39 9.85 9.15
C VAL A 47 -0.40 10.15 8.00
N PRO A 48 -0.08 11.40 7.70
CA PRO A 48 -0.69 12.62 8.21
C PRO A 48 -2.09 12.87 7.61
N GLN A 49 -2.89 13.72 8.27
CA GLN A 49 -4.24 14.06 7.84
C GLN A 49 -4.35 14.67 6.42
N SER A 50 -3.27 15.22 5.90
CA SER A 50 -3.19 15.73 4.52
C SER A 50 -3.43 14.64 3.47
N GLY A 51 -3.14 13.38 3.78
CA GLY A 51 -3.40 12.22 2.91
C GLY A 51 -4.88 12.06 2.58
N ARG A 52 -5.77 12.26 3.58
CA ARG A 52 -7.23 12.28 3.38
C ARG A 52 -7.64 13.28 2.30
N ASN A 53 -7.23 14.53 2.44
CA ASN A 53 -7.63 15.58 1.51
C ASN A 53 -7.14 15.29 0.08
N ARG A 54 -5.93 14.76 -0.03
CA ARG A 54 -5.34 14.39 -1.32
C ARG A 54 -6.11 13.27 -2.01
N LEU A 55 -6.40 12.16 -1.31
CA LEU A 55 -7.13 11.05 -1.91
C LEU A 55 -8.61 11.42 -2.17
N HIS A 56 -9.26 12.16 -1.26
CA HIS A 56 -10.61 12.66 -1.45
C HIS A 56 -10.72 13.48 -2.74
N SER A 57 -9.83 14.45 -2.97
CA SER A 57 -9.83 15.27 -4.19
C SER A 57 -9.60 14.43 -5.45
N MET A 58 -8.72 13.43 -5.37
CA MET A 58 -8.47 12.52 -6.49
C MET A 58 -9.69 11.67 -6.83
N ILE A 59 -10.42 11.15 -5.84
CA ILE A 59 -11.61 10.34 -6.05
C ILE A 59 -12.78 11.18 -6.53
N SER A 60 -13.01 12.35 -5.93
CA SER A 60 -14.16 13.20 -6.29
C SER A 60 -14.13 13.70 -7.74
N MET A 61 -12.95 13.95 -8.28
CA MET A 61 -12.78 14.51 -9.63
C MET A 61 -12.38 13.47 -10.69
N ARG A 62 -12.17 12.21 -10.31
CA ARG A 62 -11.66 11.23 -11.28
C ARG A 62 -12.74 10.81 -12.26
N PRO A 63 -12.41 10.61 -13.55
CA PRO A 63 -13.26 9.90 -14.51
C PRO A 63 -13.29 8.39 -14.22
N ASP A 64 -14.08 7.66 -15.00
CA ASP A 64 -14.09 6.19 -14.98
C ASP A 64 -12.68 5.60 -15.09
N TRP A 65 -12.48 4.44 -14.49
CA TRP A 65 -11.18 3.80 -14.46
C TRP A 65 -10.94 2.96 -15.70
N VAL A 66 -9.97 3.35 -16.53
CA VAL A 66 -9.51 2.56 -17.69
C VAL A 66 -8.73 1.36 -17.20
N LEU A 67 -9.28 0.16 -17.36
CA LEU A 67 -8.63 -1.09 -16.95
C LEU A 67 -7.74 -1.71 -18.00
N SER A 68 -8.12 -1.62 -19.27
CA SER A 68 -7.40 -2.33 -20.34
C SER A 68 -6.07 -1.67 -20.71
N ARG A 69 -5.09 -2.52 -21.05
CA ARG A 69 -3.79 -2.12 -21.58
C ARG A 69 -3.48 -2.97 -22.82
N GLN A 70 -2.88 -2.35 -23.82
CA GLN A 70 -2.43 -2.99 -25.07
C GLN A 70 -0.94 -3.30 -24.95
N ARG A 71 -0.59 -4.29 -24.11
CA ARG A 71 0.76 -4.77 -23.86
C ARG A 71 0.84 -6.26 -24.17
N ALA A 72 2.03 -6.75 -24.46
CA ALA A 72 2.27 -8.17 -24.75
C ALA A 72 2.34 -9.02 -23.48
N TRP A 73 2.44 -8.40 -22.29
CA TRP A 73 2.57 -9.09 -21.01
C TRP A 73 1.72 -8.42 -19.94
N GLY A 74 1.06 -9.23 -19.14
CA GLY A 74 0.20 -8.82 -18.03
C GLY A 74 -0.91 -9.83 -17.77
N VAL A 75 -1.69 -9.62 -16.71
CA VAL A 75 -2.86 -10.44 -16.39
C VAL A 75 -3.97 -10.17 -17.40
N PRO A 76 -4.57 -11.21 -18.02
CA PRO A 76 -5.63 -11.01 -19.02
C PRO A 76 -6.90 -10.44 -18.42
N LEU A 77 -7.61 -9.62 -19.20
CA LEU A 77 -8.99 -9.25 -18.93
C LEU A 77 -9.90 -10.39 -19.38
N THR A 78 -10.18 -11.35 -18.49
CA THR A 78 -10.87 -12.60 -18.79
C THR A 78 -12.36 -12.43 -19.01
N CYS A 79 -12.74 -11.76 -20.09
CA CYS A 79 -14.13 -11.50 -20.46
C CYS A 79 -14.44 -12.01 -21.86
N PHE A 80 -15.70 -12.43 -22.06
CA PHE A 80 -16.28 -12.72 -23.36
C PHE A 80 -17.38 -11.70 -23.67
N LYS A 81 -17.33 -11.08 -24.85
CA LYS A 81 -18.37 -10.17 -25.32
C LYS A 81 -19.24 -10.87 -26.36
N LYS A 82 -20.57 -10.66 -26.27
CA LYS A 82 -21.53 -11.25 -27.20
C LYS A 82 -21.54 -10.48 -28.51
N LYS A 83 -21.36 -11.19 -29.63
CA LYS A 83 -21.36 -10.61 -30.97
C LYS A 83 -22.71 -9.96 -31.27
N GLY A 84 -22.67 -8.83 -31.98
CA GLY A 84 -23.88 -8.12 -32.40
C GLY A 84 -24.53 -7.23 -31.34
N LEU A 85 -24.09 -7.32 -30.07
CA LEU A 85 -24.56 -6.42 -29.01
C LEU A 85 -23.64 -5.19 -28.88
N LYS A 86 -24.22 -4.09 -28.43
CA LYS A 86 -23.47 -2.85 -28.09
C LYS A 86 -23.06 -2.85 -26.62
N PRO A 87 -22.02 -2.09 -26.24
CA PRO A 87 -21.53 -2.03 -24.86
C PRO A 87 -22.53 -1.55 -23.79
N ASP A 88 -23.58 -0.84 -24.18
CA ASP A 88 -24.66 -0.37 -23.32
C ASP A 88 -25.72 -1.46 -23.02
N ASN A 89 -25.68 -2.58 -23.73
CA ASN A 89 -26.55 -3.72 -23.48
C ASN A 89 -26.05 -4.52 -22.25
N GLU A 90 -26.97 -4.89 -21.35
CA GLU A 90 -26.62 -5.64 -20.12
C GLU A 90 -26.02 -7.03 -20.40
N ASP A 91 -26.40 -7.65 -21.53
CA ASP A 91 -25.90 -8.96 -21.96
C ASP A 91 -24.63 -8.88 -22.83
N PHE A 92 -24.07 -7.69 -23.03
CA PHE A 92 -22.87 -7.51 -23.83
C PHE A 92 -21.68 -8.29 -23.29
N ILE A 93 -21.48 -8.26 -21.96
CA ILE A 93 -20.46 -9.08 -21.29
C ILE A 93 -21.12 -10.32 -20.72
N LEU A 94 -20.58 -11.49 -21.07
CA LEU A 94 -21.05 -12.77 -20.54
C LEU A 94 -20.76 -12.87 -19.03
N LYS A 95 -21.82 -12.91 -18.23
CA LYS A 95 -21.78 -13.00 -16.78
C LYS A 95 -22.38 -14.34 -16.35
N ASP A 96 -21.54 -15.31 -16.10
CA ASP A 96 -21.97 -16.65 -15.68
C ASP A 96 -21.06 -17.21 -14.59
N LYS A 97 -21.66 -17.71 -13.51
CA LYS A 97 -20.93 -18.23 -12.36
C LYS A 97 -20.12 -19.50 -12.70
N LYS A 98 -20.70 -20.41 -13.49
CA LYS A 98 -20.00 -21.66 -13.87
C LYS A 98 -18.82 -21.38 -14.78
N LEU A 99 -18.98 -20.43 -15.69
CA LEU A 99 -17.89 -19.96 -16.54
C LEU A 99 -16.76 -19.35 -15.68
N ASN A 100 -17.10 -18.47 -14.74
CA ASN A 100 -16.11 -17.85 -13.85
C ASN A 100 -15.37 -18.89 -13.00
N GLU A 101 -16.07 -19.88 -12.46
CA GLU A 101 -15.45 -20.98 -11.71
C GLU A 101 -14.48 -21.79 -12.60
N ARG A 102 -14.87 -22.09 -13.85
CA ARG A 102 -14.00 -22.75 -14.82
C ARG A 102 -12.75 -21.91 -15.14
N LEU A 103 -12.92 -20.62 -15.42
CA LEU A 103 -11.82 -19.68 -15.67
C LEU A 103 -10.82 -19.68 -14.51
N VAL A 104 -11.32 -19.53 -13.28
CA VAL A 104 -10.48 -19.54 -12.07
C VAL A 104 -9.70 -20.84 -11.94
N ASN A 105 -10.34 -21.99 -12.14
CA ASN A 105 -9.69 -23.30 -12.00
C ASN A 105 -8.58 -23.49 -13.05
N ILE A 106 -8.86 -23.20 -14.31
CA ILE A 106 -7.85 -23.35 -15.38
C ILE A 106 -6.68 -22.38 -15.17
N LEU A 107 -6.96 -21.11 -14.89
CA LEU A 107 -5.91 -20.12 -14.67
C LEU A 107 -5.09 -20.39 -13.40
N LYS A 108 -5.69 -21.01 -12.38
CA LYS A 108 -4.98 -21.43 -11.16
C LYS A 108 -3.98 -22.58 -11.44
N GLU A 109 -4.34 -23.50 -12.31
CA GLU A 109 -3.51 -24.65 -12.63
C GLU A 109 -2.44 -24.36 -13.70
N GLU A 110 -2.81 -23.59 -14.73
CA GLU A 110 -1.97 -23.40 -15.92
C GLU A 110 -1.36 -21.99 -16.02
N GLY A 111 -1.79 -21.06 -15.17
CA GLY A 111 -1.36 -19.67 -15.21
C GLY A 111 -2.12 -18.80 -16.21
N ALA A 112 -1.80 -17.52 -16.22
CA ALA A 112 -2.49 -16.51 -17.04
C ALA A 112 -2.34 -16.73 -18.55
N ASP A 113 -1.25 -17.38 -19.00
CA ASP A 113 -0.96 -17.62 -20.40
C ASP A 113 -1.97 -18.58 -21.05
N ALA A 114 -2.68 -19.40 -20.26
CA ALA A 114 -3.75 -20.28 -20.76
C ALA A 114 -4.85 -19.49 -21.50
N TRP A 115 -5.07 -18.22 -21.14
CA TRP A 115 -6.03 -17.35 -21.82
C TRP A 115 -5.67 -17.04 -23.26
N PHE A 116 -4.37 -16.99 -23.59
CA PHE A 116 -3.86 -16.58 -24.90
C PHE A 116 -3.49 -17.75 -25.81
N GLN A 117 -3.70 -18.99 -25.36
CA GLN A 117 -3.42 -20.19 -26.16
C GLN A 117 -4.39 -20.32 -27.33
N GLU A 118 -3.94 -20.96 -28.40
CA GLU A 118 -4.79 -21.32 -29.52
C GLU A 118 -5.92 -22.25 -29.05
N GLY A 119 -7.17 -21.96 -29.48
CA GLY A 119 -8.34 -22.72 -29.04
C GLY A 119 -8.83 -22.42 -27.62
N ALA A 120 -8.26 -21.41 -26.93
CA ALA A 120 -8.66 -21.06 -25.57
C ALA A 120 -10.14 -20.68 -25.46
N LYS A 121 -10.68 -19.90 -26.40
CA LYS A 121 -12.09 -19.51 -26.42
C LYS A 121 -13.03 -20.72 -26.44
N GLU A 122 -12.77 -21.64 -27.34
CA GLU A 122 -13.55 -22.90 -27.49
C GLU A 122 -13.48 -23.72 -26.21
N ARG A 123 -12.31 -23.90 -25.64
CA ARG A 123 -12.07 -24.64 -24.40
C ARG A 123 -12.78 -24.02 -23.20
N PHE A 124 -12.70 -22.71 -23.02
CA PHE A 124 -13.33 -22.03 -21.89
C PHE A 124 -14.86 -22.05 -21.97
N LEU A 125 -15.44 -21.98 -23.19
CA LEU A 125 -16.88 -21.98 -23.43
C LEU A 125 -17.49 -23.36 -23.63
N GLU A 126 -16.70 -24.40 -23.79
CA GLU A 126 -17.13 -25.77 -24.08
C GLU A 126 -18.27 -26.26 -23.16
N GLY A 127 -19.37 -26.71 -23.75
CA GLY A 127 -20.53 -27.23 -23.03
C GLY A 127 -21.31 -26.19 -22.20
N LEU A 128 -20.92 -24.92 -22.24
CA LEU A 128 -21.64 -23.83 -21.59
C LEU A 128 -22.28 -22.88 -22.60
N TYR A 129 -21.52 -22.44 -23.59
CA TYR A 129 -21.97 -21.46 -24.58
C TYR A 129 -21.39 -21.77 -25.97
N PRO A 130 -22.11 -21.45 -27.06
CA PRO A 130 -21.61 -21.62 -28.41
C PRO A 130 -20.47 -20.59 -28.67
N PRO A 131 -19.24 -21.03 -28.95
CA PRO A 131 -18.10 -20.12 -29.10
C PRO A 131 -18.25 -19.11 -30.23
N ASP A 132 -19.03 -19.47 -31.27
CA ASP A 132 -19.24 -18.60 -32.45
C ASP A 132 -20.06 -17.36 -32.14
N GLU A 133 -20.84 -17.33 -31.06
CA GLU A 133 -21.62 -16.17 -30.62
C GLU A 133 -20.80 -15.15 -29.83
N TYR A 134 -19.60 -15.51 -29.44
CA TYR A 134 -18.78 -14.67 -28.54
C TYR A 134 -17.43 -14.32 -29.14
N GLU A 135 -16.88 -13.22 -28.67
CA GLU A 135 -15.51 -12.81 -28.89
C GLU A 135 -14.78 -12.77 -27.55
N GLN A 136 -13.60 -13.34 -27.54
CA GLN A 136 -12.71 -13.31 -26.38
C GLN A 136 -11.99 -11.95 -26.33
N VAL A 137 -11.93 -11.33 -25.16
CA VAL A 137 -11.18 -10.08 -24.97
C VAL A 137 -9.69 -10.43 -24.79
N MET A 138 -8.84 -9.81 -25.61
CA MET A 138 -7.39 -10.08 -25.63
C MET A 138 -6.55 -8.99 -24.96
N ASP A 139 -7.21 -7.99 -24.37
CA ASP A 139 -6.54 -6.94 -23.59
C ASP A 139 -6.05 -7.50 -22.24
N ILE A 140 -5.03 -6.85 -21.69
CA ILE A 140 -4.55 -7.14 -20.33
C ILE A 140 -5.02 -6.07 -19.35
N LEU A 141 -5.05 -6.40 -18.08
CA LEU A 141 -5.39 -5.49 -17.00
C LEU A 141 -4.28 -4.47 -16.73
N ASP A 142 -4.67 -3.31 -16.23
CA ASP A 142 -3.78 -2.36 -15.60
C ASP A 142 -3.08 -3.03 -14.40
N VAL A 143 -1.76 -2.93 -14.32
CA VAL A 143 -0.97 -3.48 -13.20
C VAL A 143 -1.40 -2.94 -11.83
N TRP A 144 -2.01 -1.76 -11.80
CA TRP A 144 -2.61 -1.23 -10.57
C TRP A 144 -3.88 -1.97 -10.15
N PHE A 145 -4.52 -2.67 -11.08
CA PHE A 145 -5.60 -3.59 -10.75
C PHE A 145 -5.04 -4.82 -10.03
N ASP A 146 -3.95 -5.39 -10.54
CA ASP A 146 -3.31 -6.56 -9.93
C ASP A 146 -2.85 -6.26 -8.50
N SER A 147 -2.09 -5.17 -8.32
CA SER A 147 -1.63 -4.75 -7.00
C SER A 147 -2.79 -4.35 -6.08
N GLY A 148 -3.79 -3.66 -6.60
CA GLY A 148 -4.97 -3.24 -5.86
C GLY A 148 -5.78 -4.40 -5.30
N SER A 149 -5.75 -5.57 -5.92
CA SER A 149 -6.48 -6.78 -5.47
C SER A 149 -5.80 -7.51 -4.30
N THR A 150 -4.62 -7.08 -3.85
CA THR A 150 -3.88 -7.66 -2.72
C THR A 150 -4.74 -7.85 -1.46
N HIS A 151 -5.63 -6.89 -1.17
CA HIS A 151 -6.55 -6.98 -0.03
C HIS A 151 -7.47 -8.22 -0.08
N ALA A 152 -7.77 -8.74 -1.29
CA ALA A 152 -8.60 -9.93 -1.44
C ALA A 152 -7.78 -11.20 -1.18
N TYR A 153 -6.76 -11.46 -2.01
CA TYR A 153 -6.06 -12.75 -1.98
C TYR A 153 -5.01 -12.88 -0.85
N VAL A 154 -4.51 -11.77 -0.29
CA VAL A 154 -3.57 -11.83 0.85
C VAL A 154 -4.27 -11.67 2.19
N LEU A 155 -5.27 -10.79 2.31
CA LEU A 155 -5.88 -10.48 3.59
C LEU A 155 -7.20 -11.21 3.82
N ARG A 156 -8.14 -11.14 2.86
CA ARG A 156 -9.48 -11.70 3.03
C ARG A 156 -9.50 -13.22 2.89
N ASP A 157 -8.84 -13.75 1.85
CA ASP A 157 -9.00 -15.14 1.44
C ASP A 157 -8.05 -16.11 2.15
N ARG A 158 -7.03 -15.61 2.85
CA ARG A 158 -6.12 -16.42 3.67
C ARG A 158 -6.68 -16.63 5.07
N SER A 159 -6.46 -17.82 5.61
CA SER A 159 -6.90 -18.17 6.98
C SER A 159 -6.17 -17.41 8.10
N ASP A 160 -4.96 -16.93 7.81
CA ASP A 160 -4.12 -16.13 8.71
C ASP A 160 -4.22 -14.61 8.43
N GLY A 161 -5.04 -14.22 7.46
CA GLY A 161 -5.27 -12.83 7.09
C GLY A 161 -6.39 -12.17 7.88
N LYS A 162 -6.41 -10.83 7.86
CA LYS A 162 -7.48 -10.00 8.42
C LYS A 162 -7.90 -8.96 7.40
N TRP A 163 -9.19 -8.83 7.17
CA TRP A 163 -9.75 -7.80 6.31
C TRP A 163 -10.85 -7.02 7.07
N PRO A 164 -10.90 -5.68 6.96
CA PRO A 164 -9.89 -4.80 6.35
C PRO A 164 -8.54 -4.85 7.09
N ALA A 165 -7.48 -4.40 6.43
CA ALA A 165 -6.17 -4.21 7.05
C ALA A 165 -6.25 -3.18 8.17
N ASP A 166 -5.48 -3.37 9.25
CA ASP A 166 -5.37 -2.34 10.29
C ASP A 166 -4.67 -1.10 9.76
N LEU A 167 -3.60 -1.28 8.96
CA LEU A 167 -2.80 -0.18 8.42
C LEU A 167 -2.26 -0.50 7.03
N TYR A 168 -2.41 0.45 6.09
CA TYR A 168 -1.62 0.52 4.86
C TYR A 168 -0.51 1.56 5.04
N LEU A 169 0.74 1.15 4.82
CA LEU A 169 1.93 1.99 5.02
C LEU A 169 2.76 2.03 3.75
N GLU A 170 2.87 3.20 3.11
CA GLU A 170 3.62 3.41 1.87
C GLU A 170 4.06 4.88 1.73
N GLY A 171 4.77 5.18 0.65
CA GLY A 171 5.11 6.54 0.28
C GLY A 171 3.90 7.37 -0.17
N THR A 172 4.05 8.68 -0.09
CA THR A 172 2.99 9.65 -0.48
C THR A 172 2.55 9.57 -1.94
N ASP A 173 3.36 9.00 -2.83
CA ASP A 173 3.02 8.76 -4.24
C ASP A 173 1.92 7.70 -4.41
N GLN A 174 1.74 6.80 -3.43
CA GLN A 174 0.75 5.73 -3.49
C GLN A 174 -0.70 6.19 -3.34
N HIS A 175 -0.94 7.45 -3.01
CA HIS A 175 -2.28 8.04 -3.14
C HIS A 175 -2.81 7.98 -4.59
N ARG A 176 -1.91 8.00 -5.58
CA ARG A 176 -2.27 7.81 -7.00
C ARG A 176 -2.00 6.40 -7.52
N GLY A 177 -1.58 5.48 -6.68
CA GLY A 177 -1.24 4.11 -7.01
C GLY A 177 -2.02 3.11 -6.17
N PHE A 178 -1.31 2.41 -5.29
CA PHE A 178 -1.80 1.28 -4.51
C PHE A 178 -3.01 1.63 -3.61
N PHE A 179 -2.98 2.74 -2.88
CA PHE A 179 -4.11 3.12 -2.03
C PHE A 179 -5.38 3.37 -2.83
N HIS A 180 -5.23 4.02 -3.98
CA HIS A 180 -6.32 4.38 -4.87
C HIS A 180 -6.97 3.16 -5.52
N SER A 181 -6.15 2.28 -6.12
CA SER A 181 -6.64 1.08 -6.80
C SER A 181 -7.27 0.09 -5.83
N SER A 182 -6.65 -0.14 -4.67
CA SER A 182 -7.21 -0.99 -3.61
C SER A 182 -8.56 -0.47 -3.10
N LEU A 183 -8.67 0.86 -2.90
CA LEU A 183 -9.91 1.50 -2.46
C LEU A 183 -11.05 1.26 -3.46
N LEU A 184 -10.82 1.56 -4.74
CA LEU A 184 -11.86 1.41 -5.76
C LEU A 184 -12.32 -0.05 -5.91
N GLN A 185 -11.38 -1.00 -5.92
CA GLN A 185 -11.71 -2.41 -6.00
C GLN A 185 -12.49 -2.89 -4.79
N SER A 186 -12.06 -2.53 -3.59
CA SER A 186 -12.73 -2.94 -2.37
C SER A 186 -14.12 -2.31 -2.26
N CYS A 187 -14.28 -1.03 -2.57
CA CYS A 187 -15.59 -0.38 -2.62
C CYS A 187 -16.53 -1.02 -3.65
N GLY A 188 -15.99 -1.45 -4.81
CA GLY A 188 -16.78 -2.14 -5.83
C GLY A 188 -17.13 -3.58 -5.49
N THR A 189 -16.36 -4.28 -4.65
CA THR A 189 -16.55 -5.71 -4.37
C THR A 189 -17.01 -5.99 -2.94
N GLN A 190 -16.57 -5.19 -1.97
CA GLN A 190 -16.85 -5.38 -0.54
C GLN A 190 -17.71 -4.26 0.06
N GLY A 191 -17.93 -3.15 -0.63
CA GLY A 191 -18.75 -2.03 -0.20
C GLY A 191 -18.01 -0.94 0.59
N GLN A 192 -16.75 -1.14 0.98
CA GLN A 192 -15.97 -0.19 1.79
C GLN A 192 -14.47 -0.28 1.51
N ALA A 193 -13.70 0.60 2.13
CA ALA A 193 -12.23 0.59 2.05
C ALA A 193 -11.63 -0.73 2.57
N PRO A 194 -10.49 -1.17 2.01
CA PRO A 194 -9.81 -2.40 2.43
C PRO A 194 -8.86 -2.18 3.63
N TYR A 195 -8.82 -0.99 4.19
CA TYR A 195 -7.93 -0.58 5.28
C TYR A 195 -8.66 0.34 6.26
N SER A 196 -8.29 0.24 7.55
CA SER A 196 -8.80 1.10 8.62
C SER A 196 -7.91 2.31 8.86
N GLY A 197 -6.62 2.23 8.51
CA GLY A 197 -5.66 3.32 8.62
C GLY A 197 -4.73 3.40 7.41
N VAL A 198 -4.28 4.62 7.10
CA VAL A 198 -3.26 4.88 6.08
C VAL A 198 -2.19 5.77 6.68
N LEU A 199 -0.96 5.26 6.71
CA LEU A 199 0.21 6.04 7.09
C LEU A 199 1.08 6.26 5.86
N THR A 200 1.47 7.51 5.61
CA THR A 200 2.35 7.83 4.47
C THR A 200 3.62 8.53 4.91
N HIS A 201 4.71 8.16 4.27
CA HIS A 201 6.00 8.79 4.45
C HIS A 201 6.45 9.56 3.19
N GLY A 202 7.37 10.51 3.38
CA GLY A 202 8.02 11.24 2.30
C GLY A 202 9.04 10.37 1.54
N PHE A 203 9.68 10.96 0.53
CA PHE A 203 10.75 10.31 -0.21
C PHE A 203 12.08 10.38 0.55
N ILE A 204 12.98 9.44 0.25
CA ILE A 204 14.37 9.51 0.68
C ILE A 204 15.18 10.09 -0.47
N LEU A 205 15.77 11.26 -0.21
CA LEU A 205 16.56 12.04 -1.14
C LEU A 205 18.07 11.89 -0.80
N ASP A 206 18.91 12.20 -1.75
CA ASP A 206 20.35 12.30 -1.46
C ASP A 206 20.65 13.49 -0.52
N GLU A 207 21.91 13.64 -0.11
CA GLU A 207 22.35 14.69 0.81
C GLU A 207 22.04 16.11 0.29
N LYS A 208 22.03 16.29 -1.03
CA LYS A 208 21.72 17.56 -1.69
C LYS A 208 20.23 17.80 -1.90
N GLY A 209 19.39 16.82 -1.59
CA GLY A 209 17.94 16.90 -1.75
C GLY A 209 17.43 16.50 -3.14
N PHE A 210 18.22 15.78 -3.94
CA PHE A 210 17.78 15.25 -5.22
C PHE A 210 17.27 13.83 -5.08
N LYS A 211 16.28 13.47 -5.92
CA LYS A 211 15.77 12.10 -6.00
C LYS A 211 16.89 11.15 -6.38
N MET A 212 17.05 10.09 -5.59
CA MET A 212 18.03 9.05 -5.87
C MET A 212 17.63 8.20 -7.07
N SER A 213 18.58 7.93 -7.96
CA SER A 213 18.40 7.02 -9.09
C SER A 213 19.72 6.35 -9.48
N LYS A 214 19.63 5.12 -9.98
CA LYS A 214 20.82 4.38 -10.48
C LYS A 214 21.48 5.11 -11.64
N SER A 215 20.72 5.79 -12.48
CA SER A 215 21.23 6.53 -13.63
C SER A 215 22.02 7.79 -13.25
N LEU A 216 21.75 8.38 -12.10
CA LEU A 216 22.47 9.54 -11.56
C LEU A 216 23.64 9.12 -10.67
N GLY A 217 23.73 7.84 -10.28
CA GLY A 217 24.80 7.33 -9.42
C GLY A 217 24.75 7.88 -7.97
N ASN A 218 23.66 8.51 -7.55
CA ASN A 218 23.49 9.14 -6.24
C ASN A 218 22.71 8.26 -5.24
N THR A 219 22.62 6.96 -5.51
CA THR A 219 21.90 6.03 -4.62
C THR A 219 22.76 5.67 -3.40
N VAL A 220 22.16 5.74 -2.22
CA VAL A 220 22.74 5.24 -0.98
C VAL A 220 22.16 3.86 -0.69
N SER A 221 23.01 2.83 -0.71
CA SER A 221 22.60 1.46 -0.42
C SER A 221 22.59 1.22 1.09
N PRO A 222 21.49 0.65 1.67
CA PRO A 222 21.47 0.26 3.08
C PRO A 222 22.63 -0.67 3.47
N GLN A 223 23.01 -1.59 2.58
CA GLN A 223 24.12 -2.52 2.82
C GLN A 223 25.48 -1.81 2.96
N GLN A 224 25.70 -0.76 2.17
CA GLN A 224 26.90 0.07 2.28
C GLN A 224 26.92 0.84 3.60
N VAL A 225 25.80 1.43 4.00
CA VAL A 225 25.66 2.11 5.29
C VAL A 225 25.91 1.15 6.44
N ILE A 226 25.31 -0.04 6.41
CA ILE A 226 25.50 -1.07 7.44
C ILE A 226 26.95 -1.51 7.53
N LYS A 227 27.64 -1.69 6.40
CA LYS A 227 29.06 -2.06 6.37
C LYS A 227 29.96 -0.98 6.95
N GLN A 228 29.66 0.29 6.70
CA GLN A 228 30.49 1.43 7.09
C GLN A 228 30.20 1.90 8.52
N TYR A 229 28.94 2.01 8.91
CA TYR A 229 28.49 2.63 10.15
C TYR A 229 27.87 1.64 11.13
N GLY A 230 27.39 0.49 10.65
CA GLY A 230 26.61 -0.47 11.42
C GLY A 230 25.11 -0.29 11.27
N ALA A 231 24.35 -1.37 11.53
CA ALA A 231 22.90 -1.38 11.39
C ALA A 231 22.19 -0.43 12.37
N ASP A 232 22.75 -0.26 13.58
CA ASP A 232 22.16 0.58 14.61
C ASP A 232 22.18 2.06 14.23
N ILE A 233 23.17 2.52 13.48
CA ILE A 233 23.23 3.90 12.99
C ILE A 233 22.12 4.14 11.98
N LEU A 234 21.88 3.20 11.06
CA LEU A 234 20.77 3.30 10.11
C LEU A 234 19.41 3.29 10.81
N ARG A 235 19.22 2.41 11.79
CA ARG A 235 18.02 2.37 12.60
C ARG A 235 17.77 3.66 13.38
N LEU A 236 18.83 4.19 13.98
CA LEU A 236 18.73 5.44 14.74
C LEU A 236 18.42 6.63 13.82
N TRP A 237 19.01 6.68 12.61
CA TRP A 237 18.65 7.67 11.61
C TRP A 237 17.15 7.63 11.28
N VAL A 238 16.58 6.44 11.04
CA VAL A 238 15.13 6.27 10.79
C VAL A 238 14.31 6.73 12.00
N ALA A 239 14.69 6.29 13.22
CA ALA A 239 13.94 6.61 14.44
C ALA A 239 13.98 8.11 14.82
N GLN A 240 15.01 8.83 14.40
CA GLN A 240 15.16 10.28 14.66
C GLN A 240 14.55 11.15 13.55
N SER A 241 14.13 10.55 12.44
CA SER A 241 13.65 11.28 11.27
C SER A 241 12.15 11.57 11.36
N ASP A 242 11.76 12.76 10.89
CA ASP A 242 10.36 13.07 10.65
C ASP A 242 9.92 12.48 9.30
N TYR A 243 9.33 11.31 9.33
CA TYR A 243 8.90 10.60 8.13
C TYR A 243 7.76 11.26 7.36
N THR A 244 7.07 12.25 7.95
CA THR A 244 5.94 12.94 7.29
C THR A 244 6.40 13.85 6.15
N VAL A 245 7.69 14.14 6.08
CA VAL A 245 8.32 14.95 5.04
C VAL A 245 9.41 14.16 4.30
N ASP A 246 9.92 14.73 3.21
CA ASP A 246 11.04 14.14 2.48
C ASP A 246 12.31 14.16 3.33
N LEU A 247 12.98 13.01 3.42
CA LEU A 247 14.18 12.79 4.21
C LEU A 247 15.42 12.88 3.34
N ARG A 248 16.53 13.30 3.94
CA ARG A 248 17.85 13.26 3.29
C ARG A 248 18.73 12.22 3.97
N ILE A 249 19.56 11.55 3.16
CA ILE A 249 20.58 10.63 3.64
C ILE A 249 21.90 10.90 2.95
N GLY A 250 22.99 10.89 3.70
CA GLY A 250 24.36 11.08 3.22
C GLY A 250 25.36 10.98 4.34
N ASP A 251 26.64 11.05 4.00
CA ASP A 251 27.73 10.80 4.96
C ASP A 251 27.74 11.79 6.13
N GLU A 252 27.50 13.07 5.87
CA GLU A 252 27.48 14.09 6.94
C GLU A 252 26.34 13.88 7.92
N ILE A 253 25.16 13.50 7.40
CA ILE A 253 23.99 13.20 8.22
C ILE A 253 24.24 11.98 9.09
N LEU A 254 24.80 10.90 8.50
CA LEU A 254 25.11 9.66 9.22
C LEU A 254 26.22 9.84 10.26
N LYS A 255 27.19 10.73 10.04
CA LYS A 255 28.17 11.12 11.06
C LYS A 255 27.49 11.77 12.26
N GLY A 256 26.56 12.70 12.06
CA GLY A 256 25.79 13.33 13.13
C GLY A 256 24.99 12.31 13.95
N VAL A 257 24.37 11.32 13.28
CA VAL A 257 23.69 10.20 13.95
C VAL A 257 24.68 9.35 14.74
N THR A 258 25.87 9.09 14.21
CA THR A 258 26.93 8.34 14.89
C THR A 258 27.35 9.03 16.19
N ASP A 259 27.44 10.35 16.22
CA ASP A 259 27.76 11.10 17.43
C ASP A 259 26.65 11.00 18.47
N SER A 260 25.39 11.02 18.06
CA SER A 260 24.24 10.75 18.95
C SER A 260 24.29 9.34 19.52
N TYR A 261 24.58 8.34 18.69
CA TYR A 261 24.74 6.94 19.13
C TYR A 261 25.88 6.78 20.14
N ARG A 262 27.02 7.45 19.91
CA ARG A 262 28.15 7.41 20.86
C ARG A 262 27.78 7.94 22.25
N LYS A 263 26.96 9.00 22.34
CA LYS A 263 26.44 9.51 23.62
C LYS A 263 25.60 8.46 24.32
N LEU A 264 24.65 7.83 23.63
CA LEU A 264 23.82 6.77 24.18
C LEU A 264 24.65 5.59 24.68
N ARG A 265 25.58 5.10 23.83
CA ARG A 265 26.48 3.99 24.17
C ARG A 265 27.37 4.31 25.37
N ASN A 266 27.94 5.51 25.43
CA ASN A 266 28.80 5.92 26.56
C ASN A 266 28.02 6.01 27.86
N THR A 267 26.79 6.54 27.82
CA THR A 267 25.89 6.58 28.98
C THR A 267 25.56 5.17 29.47
N ALA A 268 25.17 4.27 28.54
CA ALA A 268 24.90 2.87 28.90
C ALA A 268 26.13 2.18 29.49
N ARG A 269 27.33 2.41 28.92
CA ARG A 269 28.60 1.87 29.45
C ARG A 269 28.90 2.39 30.86
N PHE A 270 28.66 3.66 31.11
CA PHE A 270 28.81 4.26 32.44
C PHE A 270 27.87 3.63 33.43
N LEU A 271 26.60 3.50 33.11
CA LEU A 271 25.59 2.87 33.98
C LEU A 271 25.95 1.42 34.26
N LEU A 272 26.28 0.62 33.27
CA LEU A 272 26.70 -0.78 33.43
C LEU A 272 27.94 -0.92 34.29
N GLY A 273 28.91 -0.03 34.13
CA GLY A 273 30.15 -0.02 34.93
C GLY A 273 29.86 0.24 36.44
N ASN A 274 28.93 1.13 36.72
CA ASN A 274 28.51 1.44 38.09
C ASN A 274 27.63 0.34 38.71
N LEU A 275 26.77 -0.29 37.90
CA LEU A 275 25.86 -1.35 38.36
C LEU A 275 26.51 -2.73 38.42
N GLY A 276 27.74 -2.89 37.92
CA GLY A 276 28.41 -4.20 37.81
C GLY A 276 28.58 -4.97 39.14
N LYS A 277 28.55 -4.28 40.28
CA LYS A 277 28.61 -4.89 41.63
C LYS A 277 27.28 -4.84 42.38
N TYR A 278 26.22 -4.32 41.75
CA TYR A 278 24.91 -4.22 42.40
C TYR A 278 24.23 -5.59 42.50
N SER A 279 23.92 -5.99 43.75
CA SER A 279 23.34 -7.31 44.05
C SER A 279 21.81 -7.33 44.07
N GLY A 280 21.16 -6.19 43.89
CA GLY A 280 19.70 -6.06 43.99
C GLY A 280 19.15 -5.96 45.41
N HIS A 281 20.02 -6.01 46.43
CA HIS A 281 19.58 -6.00 47.85
C HIS A 281 19.66 -4.64 48.53
N ASP A 282 20.32 -3.66 47.92
CA ASP A 282 20.52 -2.32 48.48
C ASP A 282 19.50 -1.32 47.93
N ASN A 283 18.22 -1.67 47.96
CA ASN A 283 17.16 -0.79 47.51
C ASN A 283 16.84 0.28 48.56
N VAL A 284 16.95 1.54 48.15
CA VAL A 284 16.53 2.70 48.92
C VAL A 284 15.07 2.98 48.61
N SER A 285 14.24 3.19 49.64
CA SER A 285 12.84 3.57 49.43
C SER A 285 12.75 4.96 48.80
N TYR A 286 11.68 5.23 48.01
CA TYR A 286 11.51 6.52 47.35
C TYR A 286 11.56 7.71 48.33
N ASN A 287 11.02 7.53 49.57
CA ASN A 287 10.98 8.61 50.54
C ASN A 287 12.36 8.97 51.13
N GLU A 288 13.29 8.01 51.06
CA GLU A 288 14.66 8.18 51.55
C GLU A 288 15.63 8.69 50.49
N LEU A 289 15.18 8.76 49.24
CA LEU A 289 15.99 9.30 48.15
C LEU A 289 16.24 10.80 48.37
N PRO A 290 17.45 11.31 48.02
CA PRO A 290 17.69 12.74 47.92
C PRO A 290 16.80 13.40 46.87
N ASP A 291 16.66 14.73 46.94
CA ASP A 291 15.73 15.46 46.05
C ASP A 291 16.12 15.42 44.58
N LEU A 292 17.41 15.34 44.27
CA LEU A 292 17.90 15.22 42.88
C LEU A 292 17.44 13.90 42.26
N GLU A 293 17.57 12.80 42.98
CA GLU A 293 17.19 11.46 42.55
C GLU A 293 15.67 11.37 42.36
N LYS A 294 14.89 11.93 43.30
CA LYS A 294 13.44 12.06 43.17
C LYS A 294 13.05 12.84 41.89
N TYR A 295 13.74 13.95 41.65
CA TYR A 295 13.50 14.76 40.43
C TYR A 295 13.82 13.98 39.15
N ILE A 296 14.95 13.25 39.10
CA ILE A 296 15.31 12.43 37.94
C ILE A 296 14.28 11.33 37.70
N LEU A 297 13.83 10.62 38.73
CA LEU A 297 12.79 9.61 38.60
C LEU A 297 11.47 10.21 38.11
N HIS A 298 11.09 11.41 38.56
CA HIS A 298 9.93 12.12 38.06
C HIS A 298 10.08 12.42 36.54
N ARG A 299 11.25 12.90 36.12
CA ARG A 299 11.52 13.16 34.69
C ARG A 299 11.47 11.90 33.85
N VAL A 300 11.96 10.77 34.35
CA VAL A 300 11.87 9.46 33.66
C VAL A 300 10.41 9.07 33.47
N CYS A 301 9.57 9.20 34.52
CA CYS A 301 8.14 8.91 34.41
C CYS A 301 7.40 9.81 33.40
N GLU A 302 7.74 11.09 33.35
CA GLU A 302 7.16 12.03 32.37
C GLU A 302 7.54 11.63 30.93
N ILE A 303 8.83 11.33 30.70
CA ILE A 303 9.34 10.92 29.39
C ILE A 303 8.72 9.58 28.96
N ASP A 304 8.62 8.60 29.87
CA ASP A 304 8.00 7.29 29.60
C ASP A 304 6.55 7.45 29.14
N LYS A 305 5.75 8.27 29.84
CA LYS A 305 4.38 8.55 29.45
C LYS A 305 4.31 9.21 28.07
N LYS A 306 5.18 10.21 27.82
CA LYS A 306 5.21 10.91 26.53
C LYS A 306 5.61 9.96 25.39
N ILE A 307 6.62 9.09 25.58
CA ILE A 307 7.05 8.13 24.59
C ILE A 307 5.89 7.17 24.25
N LYS A 308 5.25 6.59 25.28
CA LYS A 308 4.12 5.67 25.08
C LYS A 308 2.98 6.29 24.30
N SER A 309 2.57 7.53 24.64
CA SER A 309 1.55 8.25 23.89
C SER A 309 1.97 8.51 22.44
N SER A 310 3.21 8.97 22.22
CA SER A 310 3.71 9.27 20.88
C SER A 310 3.73 8.03 19.97
N TYR A 311 4.03 6.85 20.50
CA TYR A 311 3.98 5.59 19.74
C TYR A 311 2.57 5.10 19.47
N GLN A 312 1.56 5.54 20.22
CA GLN A 312 0.15 5.24 19.91
C GLN A 312 -0.38 6.09 18.77
N ASP A 313 0.14 7.30 18.63
CA ASP A 313 -0.29 8.29 17.64
C ASP A 313 0.58 8.24 16.34
N TYR A 314 1.51 7.29 16.24
CA TYR A 314 2.55 7.15 15.21
C TYR A 314 3.58 8.28 15.30
#